data_f3601d03bef19176cb27611c637dcecd
#
_entry.id   f3601d03bef19176cb27611c637dcecd
#
_cell.length_a   1.000
_cell.length_b   1.000
_cell.length_c   1.000
_cell.angle_alpha   90.00
_cell.angle_beta   90.00
_cell.angle_gamma   90.00
#
_symmetry.space_group_name_H-M   'P 1'
#
loop_
_entity.id
_entity.type
_entity.pdbx_description
1 polymer ?
#
loop_
_entity_poly.entity_id
_entity_poly.type
_entity_poly.pdbx_seq_one_letter_code
_entity_poly.pdbx_strand_id
1 'polypeptide(L)'
;MKILIVDDHPLIREALRHVLAVLDADIALIEAQNFAEGLAAASDNPNLDLILLDLGLPDADGIDALTELRRHYPAVPTVVLSASEHPATVMRAIEAGAMGFIPKTTSSHLLLNALRLVLSGGVYLPTEVLRQHQGTPEPALRLAVEASDGGKMLTPREIGLTARQADVLALLVQGKPNKLICRELDVAEGTVKIHVTAILKALNVTNRTQAVIAVGKLGLQLRQI
;
A
#
# COMPACT_ATOMS: atom_id res chain seq x y z
N MET A 1 6.64 3.97 15.36
CA MET A 1 5.93 3.38 14.19
C MET A 1 5.16 2.14 14.65
N LYS A 2 3.91 1.88 14.13
CA LYS A 2 3.11 0.68 14.48
C LYS A 2 2.99 -0.25 13.28
N ILE A 3 3.39 -1.52 13.43
CA ILE A 3 3.32 -2.53 12.38
C ILE A 3 2.50 -3.72 12.89
N LEU A 4 1.50 -4.12 12.10
CA LEU A 4 0.75 -5.37 12.32
C LEU A 4 1.37 -6.48 11.48
N ILE A 5 1.66 -7.61 12.11
CA ILE A 5 2.11 -8.85 11.47
C ILE A 5 0.99 -9.87 11.62
N VAL A 6 0.50 -10.39 10.50
CA VAL A 6 -0.50 -11.46 10.46
C VAL A 6 0.14 -12.67 9.79
N ASP A 7 0.58 -13.64 10.57
CA ASP A 7 1.27 -14.86 10.10
C ASP A 7 1.08 -15.96 11.15
N ASP A 8 0.69 -17.16 10.77
CA ASP A 8 0.45 -18.29 11.66
C ASP A 8 1.74 -18.97 12.14
N HIS A 9 2.89 -18.68 11.49
CA HIS A 9 4.18 -19.27 11.80
C HIS A 9 4.94 -18.48 12.89
N PRO A 10 5.09 -19.01 14.13
CA PRO A 10 5.76 -18.28 15.22
C PRO A 10 7.19 -17.88 14.89
N LEU A 11 7.95 -18.75 14.21
CA LEU A 11 9.35 -18.49 13.86
C LEU A 11 9.49 -17.33 12.85
N ILE A 12 8.53 -17.19 11.93
CA ILE A 12 8.51 -16.07 10.99
C ILE A 12 8.23 -14.77 11.72
N ARG A 13 7.26 -14.74 12.64
CA ARG A 13 6.97 -13.54 13.44
C ARG A 13 8.19 -13.15 14.30
N GLU A 14 8.88 -14.11 14.91
CA GLU A 14 10.11 -13.85 15.68
C GLU A 14 11.23 -13.29 14.78
N ALA A 15 11.47 -13.88 13.61
CA ALA A 15 12.44 -13.38 12.66
C ALA A 15 12.11 -11.95 12.18
N LEU A 16 10.84 -11.68 11.87
CA LEU A 16 10.37 -10.35 11.50
C LEU A 16 10.57 -9.33 12.62
N ARG A 17 10.35 -9.71 13.88
CA ARG A 17 10.59 -8.82 15.04
C ARG A 17 12.05 -8.37 15.10
N HIS A 18 13.00 -9.27 14.91
CA HIS A 18 14.42 -8.92 14.88
C HIS A 18 14.80 -8.04 13.69
N VAL A 19 14.27 -8.35 12.51
CA VAL A 19 14.54 -7.57 11.31
C VAL A 19 13.93 -6.16 11.41
N LEU A 20 12.70 -6.06 11.88
CA LEU A 20 11.99 -4.79 11.98
C LEU A 20 12.58 -3.85 13.03
N ALA A 21 13.17 -4.38 14.09
CA ALA A 21 13.88 -3.57 15.10
C ALA A 21 15.04 -2.75 14.51
N VAL A 22 15.55 -3.12 13.32
CA VAL A 22 16.58 -2.37 12.58
C VAL A 22 16.00 -1.19 11.79
N LEU A 23 14.67 -1.20 11.50
CA LEU A 23 14.03 -0.10 10.77
C LEU A 23 13.89 1.16 11.62
N ASP A 24 13.47 0.99 12.86
CA ASP A 24 13.22 2.06 13.82
C ASP A 24 13.25 1.47 15.23
N ALA A 25 13.99 2.10 16.14
CA ALA A 25 14.11 1.63 17.54
C ALA A 25 12.77 1.68 18.32
N ASP A 26 11.84 2.55 17.89
CA ASP A 26 10.54 2.77 18.53
C ASP A 26 9.38 2.08 17.76
N ILE A 27 9.62 0.88 17.21
CA ILE A 27 8.56 0.11 16.56
C ILE A 27 7.69 -0.59 17.61
N ALA A 28 6.39 -0.29 17.57
CA ALA A 28 5.38 -1.09 18.23
C ALA A 28 4.88 -2.18 17.29
N LEU A 29 5.24 -3.43 17.57
CA LEU A 29 4.77 -4.60 16.82
C LEU A 29 3.49 -5.14 17.44
N ILE A 30 2.53 -5.43 16.59
CA ILE A 30 1.28 -6.08 16.91
C ILE A 30 1.26 -7.38 16.12
N GLU A 31 1.02 -8.50 16.77
CA GLU A 31 1.06 -9.81 16.16
C GLU A 31 -0.32 -10.47 16.19
N ALA A 32 -0.67 -11.14 15.10
CA ALA A 32 -1.86 -11.97 14.98
C ALA A 32 -1.48 -13.30 14.31
N GLN A 33 -2.13 -14.39 14.73
CA GLN A 33 -1.82 -15.75 14.27
C GLN A 33 -2.78 -16.25 13.17
N ASN A 34 -3.85 -15.51 12.95
CA ASN A 34 -4.86 -15.80 11.96
C ASN A 34 -5.51 -14.50 11.47
N PHE A 35 -6.33 -14.59 10.43
CA PHE A 35 -6.95 -13.43 9.80
C PHE A 35 -7.94 -12.72 10.73
N ALA A 36 -8.74 -13.47 11.48
CA ALA A 36 -9.73 -12.92 12.42
C ALA A 36 -9.06 -12.07 13.51
N GLU A 37 -7.96 -12.57 14.10
CA GLU A 37 -7.15 -11.79 15.04
C GLU A 37 -6.53 -10.57 14.36
N GLY A 38 -6.05 -10.70 13.11
CA GLY A 38 -5.50 -9.61 12.33
C GLY A 38 -6.49 -8.48 12.11
N LEU A 39 -7.75 -8.79 11.77
CA LEU A 39 -8.81 -7.79 11.63
C LEU A 39 -9.14 -7.12 12.96
N ALA A 40 -9.25 -7.87 14.04
CA ALA A 40 -9.51 -7.32 15.37
C ALA A 40 -8.36 -6.37 15.79
N ALA A 41 -7.11 -6.83 15.63
CA ALA A 41 -5.92 -6.03 15.93
C ALA A 41 -5.84 -4.75 15.08
N ALA A 42 -6.22 -4.79 13.81
CA ALA A 42 -6.28 -3.62 12.97
C ALA A 42 -7.37 -2.63 13.41
N SER A 43 -8.53 -3.13 13.85
CA SER A 43 -9.62 -2.32 14.39
C SER A 43 -9.21 -1.58 15.67
N ASP A 44 -8.51 -2.25 16.57
CA ASP A 44 -8.06 -1.69 17.85
C ASP A 44 -6.90 -0.70 17.69
N ASN A 45 -6.25 -0.70 16.52
CA ASN A 45 -5.09 0.12 16.23
C ASN A 45 -5.27 1.01 14.97
N PRO A 46 -6.06 2.09 15.04
CA PRO A 46 -6.35 2.94 13.88
C PRO A 46 -5.13 3.66 13.29
N ASN A 47 -4.02 3.71 14.04
CA ASN A 47 -2.78 4.38 13.65
C ASN A 47 -1.70 3.42 13.11
N LEU A 48 -2.08 2.28 12.52
CA LEU A 48 -1.13 1.39 11.87
C LEU A 48 -0.39 2.10 10.72
N ASP A 49 0.92 1.89 10.67
CA ASP A 49 1.79 2.42 9.61
C ASP A 49 2.00 1.40 8.48
N LEU A 50 1.88 0.10 8.81
CA LEU A 50 2.10 -1.01 7.87
C LEU A 50 1.38 -2.25 8.36
N ILE A 51 0.89 -3.06 7.41
CA ILE A 51 0.43 -4.44 7.65
C ILE A 51 1.32 -5.39 6.85
N LEU A 52 1.87 -6.40 7.51
CA LEU A 52 2.51 -7.55 6.88
C LEU A 52 1.54 -8.71 6.95
N LEU A 53 1.12 -9.23 5.80
CA LEU A 53 0.10 -10.25 5.69
C LEU A 53 0.65 -11.52 5.04
N ASP A 54 0.60 -12.63 5.73
CA ASP A 54 0.78 -13.94 5.11
C ASP A 54 -0.45 -14.31 4.27
N LEU A 55 -0.22 -14.90 3.09
CA LEU A 55 -1.29 -15.48 2.27
C LEU A 55 -1.65 -16.92 2.68
N GLY A 56 -0.83 -17.57 3.51
CA GLY A 56 -1.03 -18.96 3.93
C GLY A 56 -1.81 -19.13 5.23
N LEU A 57 -2.65 -18.16 5.61
CA LEU A 57 -3.41 -18.22 6.87
C LEU A 57 -4.44 -19.34 6.87
N PRO A 58 -4.65 -20.02 8.01
CA PRO A 58 -5.50 -21.21 8.08
C PRO A 58 -7.01 -20.90 8.00
N ASP A 59 -7.41 -19.67 8.28
CA ASP A 59 -8.82 -19.24 8.43
C ASP A 59 -9.36 -18.40 7.27
N ALA A 60 -8.54 -18.11 6.24
CA ALA A 60 -8.97 -17.31 5.09
C ALA A 60 -8.16 -17.65 3.81
N ASP A 61 -8.78 -17.50 2.63
CA ASP A 61 -8.01 -17.42 1.37
C ASP A 61 -7.18 -16.13 1.37
N GLY A 62 -5.89 -16.26 1.08
CA GLY A 62 -4.95 -15.16 1.24
C GLY A 62 -5.25 -13.93 0.40
N ILE A 63 -5.76 -14.09 -0.82
CA ILE A 63 -6.15 -12.95 -1.68
C ILE A 63 -7.45 -12.32 -1.20
N ASP A 64 -8.39 -13.12 -0.72
CA ASP A 64 -9.64 -12.62 -0.13
C ASP A 64 -9.36 -11.88 1.17
N ALA A 65 -8.49 -12.41 2.03
CA ALA A 65 -8.00 -11.73 3.24
C ALA A 65 -7.36 -10.36 2.93
N LEU A 66 -6.49 -10.32 1.91
CA LEU A 66 -5.89 -9.06 1.45
C LEU A 66 -6.95 -8.07 0.97
N THR A 67 -7.89 -8.53 0.14
CA THR A 67 -8.97 -7.69 -0.41
C THR A 67 -9.84 -7.11 0.69
N GLU A 68 -10.18 -7.91 1.69
CA GLU A 68 -10.96 -7.47 2.84
C GLU A 68 -10.19 -6.45 3.70
N LEU A 69 -8.93 -6.69 4.02
CA LEU A 69 -8.07 -5.72 4.71
C LEU A 69 -7.97 -4.41 3.92
N ARG A 70 -7.78 -4.47 2.61
CA ARG A 70 -7.70 -3.28 1.77
C ARG A 70 -9.01 -2.51 1.73
N ARG A 71 -10.15 -3.18 1.76
CA ARG A 71 -11.46 -2.54 1.83
C ARG A 71 -11.67 -1.76 3.13
N HIS A 72 -11.23 -2.32 4.27
CA HIS A 72 -11.38 -1.70 5.59
C HIS A 72 -10.30 -0.67 5.90
N TYR A 73 -9.06 -0.91 5.47
CA TYR A 73 -7.89 -0.09 5.80
C TYR A 73 -7.12 0.36 4.54
N PRO A 74 -7.78 1.03 3.56
CA PRO A 74 -7.17 1.38 2.27
C PRO A 74 -6.00 2.36 2.39
N ALA A 75 -5.93 3.16 3.44
CA ALA A 75 -4.84 4.11 3.70
C ALA A 75 -3.61 3.50 4.36
N VAL A 76 -3.70 2.25 4.87
CA VAL A 76 -2.57 1.55 5.49
C VAL A 76 -1.89 0.69 4.42
N PRO A 77 -0.61 0.91 4.10
CA PRO A 77 0.10 0.05 3.17
C PRO A 77 0.11 -1.39 3.68
N THR A 78 -0.20 -2.34 2.80
CA THR A 78 -0.17 -3.77 3.09
C THR A 78 0.87 -4.43 2.22
N VAL A 79 1.79 -5.15 2.83
CA VAL A 79 2.81 -5.98 2.16
C VAL A 79 2.47 -7.43 2.40
N VAL A 80 2.43 -8.19 1.32
CA VAL A 80 2.22 -9.63 1.35
C VAL A 80 3.54 -10.32 1.63
N LEU A 81 3.52 -11.27 2.56
CA LEU A 81 4.57 -12.27 2.78
C LEU A 81 4.05 -13.61 2.29
N SER A 82 4.82 -14.36 1.51
CA SER A 82 4.36 -15.64 0.96
C SER A 82 5.50 -16.65 0.82
N ALA A 83 5.21 -17.91 1.05
CA ALA A 83 6.11 -19.01 0.72
C ALA A 83 6.16 -19.28 -0.81
N SER A 84 5.13 -18.86 -1.55
CA SER A 84 5.03 -19.04 -3.01
C SER A 84 5.41 -17.74 -3.73
N GLU A 85 6.25 -17.87 -4.75
CA GLU A 85 6.68 -16.77 -5.64
C GLU A 85 6.01 -16.86 -7.02
N HIS A 86 4.92 -17.61 -7.14
CA HIS A 86 4.27 -17.82 -8.43
C HIS A 86 3.78 -16.48 -9.02
N PRO A 87 4.17 -16.13 -10.26
CA PRO A 87 3.88 -14.83 -10.85
C PRO A 87 2.41 -14.44 -10.85
N ALA A 88 1.52 -15.41 -11.10
CA ALA A 88 0.07 -15.16 -11.06
C ALA A 88 -0.42 -14.75 -9.66
N THR A 89 0.14 -15.34 -8.59
CA THR A 89 -0.18 -14.97 -7.21
C THR A 89 0.32 -13.56 -6.89
N VAL A 90 1.52 -13.21 -7.32
CA VAL A 90 2.09 -11.87 -7.15
C VAL A 90 1.21 -10.83 -7.85
N MET A 91 0.83 -11.07 -9.10
CA MET A 91 -0.02 -10.15 -9.86
C MET A 91 -1.38 -9.95 -9.21
N ARG A 92 -2.05 -11.04 -8.81
CA ARG A 92 -3.33 -10.99 -8.09
C ARG A 92 -3.22 -10.20 -6.78
N ALA A 93 -2.14 -10.34 -6.03
CA ALA A 93 -1.93 -9.59 -4.81
C ALA A 93 -1.78 -8.08 -5.07
N ILE A 94 -1.04 -7.70 -6.10
CA ILE A 94 -0.89 -6.28 -6.50
C ILE A 94 -2.22 -5.70 -7.00
N GLU A 95 -2.95 -6.44 -7.81
CA GLU A 95 -4.30 -6.06 -8.28
C GLU A 95 -5.28 -5.89 -7.12
N ALA A 96 -5.21 -6.77 -6.12
CA ALA A 96 -5.99 -6.66 -4.88
C ALA A 96 -5.53 -5.50 -3.97
N GLY A 97 -4.45 -4.79 -4.33
CA GLY A 97 -4.04 -3.57 -3.66
C GLY A 97 -2.85 -3.69 -2.71
N ALA A 98 -2.09 -4.79 -2.76
CA ALA A 98 -0.82 -4.87 -2.03
C ALA A 98 0.15 -3.80 -2.52
N MET A 99 0.90 -3.19 -1.59
CA MET A 99 1.99 -2.26 -1.89
C MET A 99 3.34 -2.97 -2.01
N GLY A 100 3.38 -4.27 -1.75
CA GLY A 100 4.55 -5.10 -1.95
C GLY A 100 4.22 -6.57 -1.82
N PHE A 101 5.02 -7.38 -2.50
CA PHE A 101 5.02 -8.82 -2.37
C PHE A 101 6.44 -9.29 -2.08
N ILE A 102 6.65 -9.94 -0.95
CA ILE A 102 7.96 -10.38 -0.48
C ILE A 102 7.91 -11.88 -0.20
N PRO A 103 8.70 -12.67 -0.91
CA PRO A 103 8.89 -14.08 -0.59
C PRO A 103 9.44 -14.28 0.83
N LYS A 104 8.94 -15.26 1.56
CA LYS A 104 9.45 -15.61 2.91
C LYS A 104 10.91 -16.08 2.89
N THR A 105 11.42 -16.47 1.72
CA THR A 105 12.83 -16.84 1.47
C THR A 105 13.77 -15.64 1.32
N THR A 106 13.20 -14.43 1.26
CA THR A 106 13.96 -13.18 1.06
C THR A 106 14.93 -12.92 2.21
N SER A 107 16.16 -12.50 1.89
CA SER A 107 17.14 -12.13 2.91
C SER A 107 16.70 -10.92 3.74
N SER A 108 17.11 -10.86 4.99
CA SER A 108 16.74 -9.76 5.91
C SER A 108 17.10 -8.38 5.37
N HIS A 109 18.24 -8.25 4.68
CA HIS A 109 18.67 -6.98 4.07
C HIS A 109 17.72 -6.53 2.95
N LEU A 110 17.31 -7.46 2.07
CA LEU A 110 16.38 -7.14 0.98
C LEU A 110 14.99 -6.86 1.50
N LEU A 111 14.53 -7.60 2.51
CA LEU A 111 13.27 -7.33 3.22
C LEU A 111 13.24 -5.91 3.78
N LEU A 112 14.31 -5.48 4.49
CA LEU A 112 14.41 -4.12 5.03
C LEU A 112 14.32 -3.05 3.93
N ASN A 113 15.01 -3.25 2.81
CA ASN A 113 14.97 -2.30 1.69
C ASN A 113 13.58 -2.23 1.04
N ALA A 114 12.92 -3.39 0.87
CA ALA A 114 11.55 -3.47 0.36
C ALA A 114 10.57 -2.71 1.28
N LEU A 115 10.68 -2.91 2.59
CA LEU A 115 9.82 -2.24 3.56
C LEU A 115 10.07 -0.72 3.61
N ARG A 116 11.33 -0.26 3.53
CA ARG A 116 11.66 1.17 3.41
C ARG A 116 11.04 1.78 2.17
N LEU A 117 11.11 1.09 1.02
CA LEU A 117 10.47 1.52 -0.21
C LEU A 117 8.97 1.68 -0.04
N VAL A 118 8.29 0.67 0.53
CA VAL A 118 6.83 0.72 0.74
C VAL A 118 6.44 1.83 1.73
N LEU A 119 7.17 2.00 2.82
CA LEU A 119 6.94 3.06 3.80
C LEU A 119 7.18 4.47 3.22
N SER A 120 8.03 4.60 2.21
CA SER A 120 8.20 5.84 1.44
C SER A 120 7.12 6.06 0.36
N GLY A 121 6.18 5.11 0.20
CA GLY A 121 5.06 5.19 -0.75
C GLY A 121 5.29 4.47 -2.08
N GLY A 122 6.44 3.79 -2.25
CA GLY A 122 6.73 2.97 -3.43
C GLY A 122 6.05 1.59 -3.40
N VAL A 123 6.20 0.85 -4.50
CA VAL A 123 5.72 -0.54 -4.62
C VAL A 123 6.91 -1.47 -4.81
N TYR A 124 6.94 -2.57 -4.07
CA TYR A 124 7.98 -3.59 -4.20
C TYR A 124 7.44 -4.85 -4.89
N LEU A 125 8.15 -5.30 -5.92
CA LEU A 125 7.88 -6.55 -6.63
C LEU A 125 9.15 -7.42 -6.68
N PRO A 126 9.04 -8.76 -6.57
CA PRO A 126 10.15 -9.67 -6.81
C PRO A 126 10.65 -9.53 -8.26
N THR A 127 11.98 -9.57 -8.43
CA THR A 127 12.63 -9.42 -9.76
C THR A 127 12.26 -10.51 -10.74
N GLU A 128 11.92 -11.69 -10.25
CA GLU A 128 11.50 -12.86 -11.02
C GLU A 128 10.23 -12.58 -11.84
N VAL A 129 9.29 -11.85 -11.27
CA VAL A 129 8.06 -11.45 -11.95
C VAL A 129 8.33 -10.47 -13.08
N LEU A 130 9.28 -9.54 -12.88
CA LEU A 130 9.67 -8.56 -13.87
C LEU A 130 10.38 -9.19 -15.07
N ARG A 131 11.13 -10.28 -14.86
CA ARG A 131 11.85 -10.99 -15.94
C ARG A 131 10.94 -11.79 -16.87
N GLN A 132 9.84 -12.32 -16.37
CA GLN A 132 8.91 -13.15 -17.17
C GLN A 132 8.05 -12.31 -18.14
N HIS A 133 7.94 -11.00 -17.91
CA HIS A 133 7.22 -10.07 -18.78
C HIS A 133 8.10 -9.42 -19.88
N GLN A 134 9.35 -9.86 -20.04
CA GLN A 134 10.24 -9.36 -21.12
C GLN A 134 9.91 -9.92 -22.52
N GLY A 135 8.78 -10.60 -22.71
CA GLY A 135 8.32 -11.09 -24.02
C GLY A 135 7.63 -10.05 -24.92
N THR A 136 7.18 -8.93 -24.39
CA THR A 136 6.77 -7.71 -25.10
C THR A 136 6.89 -6.55 -24.14
N PRO A 137 7.64 -5.50 -24.46
CA PRO A 137 7.66 -4.31 -23.63
C PRO A 137 6.38 -3.51 -23.89
N GLU A 138 5.23 -3.98 -23.40
CA GLU A 138 4.17 -3.04 -23.11
C GLU A 138 4.50 -2.38 -21.78
N PRO A 139 4.77 -1.09 -21.78
CA PRO A 139 5.31 -0.41 -20.61
C PRO A 139 4.17 -0.13 -19.63
N ALA A 140 3.96 -1.06 -18.68
CA ALA A 140 3.17 -0.73 -17.48
C ALA A 140 3.74 0.48 -16.72
N LEU A 141 4.93 0.95 -17.09
CA LEU A 141 5.57 2.15 -16.55
C LEU A 141 5.51 3.36 -17.51
N ARG A 142 4.97 3.21 -18.72
CA ARG A 142 4.73 4.34 -19.64
C ARG A 142 3.34 4.96 -19.57
N LEU A 143 2.51 4.50 -18.64
CA LEU A 143 1.13 5.00 -18.47
C LEU A 143 1.01 6.36 -17.76
N ALA A 144 2.09 7.09 -17.62
CA ALA A 144 2.02 8.42 -17.02
C ALA A 144 2.11 9.59 -17.99
N VAL A 145 2.37 9.38 -19.28
CA VAL A 145 2.56 10.52 -20.21
C VAL A 145 2.07 10.18 -21.64
N GLU A 146 0.83 9.76 -21.78
CA GLU A 146 0.10 10.08 -22.99
C GLU A 146 -1.09 10.92 -22.59
N ALA A 147 -0.89 12.21 -22.61
CA ALA A 147 -1.96 13.19 -22.58
C ALA A 147 -2.91 12.86 -23.73
N SER A 148 -4.04 12.24 -23.42
CA SER A 148 -5.14 12.09 -24.38
C SER A 148 -5.62 13.47 -24.76
N ASP A 149 -5.52 13.71 -26.03
CA ASP A 149 -6.05 14.82 -26.78
C ASP A 149 -7.49 15.17 -26.33
N GLY A 150 -7.73 16.43 -25.93
CA GLY A 150 -9.04 17.05 -25.92
C GLY A 150 -10.06 16.69 -24.84
N GLY A 151 -9.71 15.96 -23.77
CA GLY A 151 -10.61 15.65 -22.66
C GLY A 151 -10.82 16.85 -21.74
N LYS A 152 -12.08 17.14 -21.36
CA LYS A 152 -12.44 18.13 -20.35
C LYS A 152 -11.63 17.87 -19.08
N MET A 153 -10.73 18.79 -18.73
CA MET A 153 -9.92 18.70 -17.51
C MET A 153 -10.85 18.75 -16.28
N LEU A 154 -10.87 17.70 -15.51
CA LEU A 154 -11.71 17.61 -14.32
C LEU A 154 -11.06 18.31 -13.12
N THR A 155 -11.88 18.93 -12.28
CA THR A 155 -11.45 19.47 -11.00
C THR A 155 -11.72 18.46 -9.87
N PRO A 156 -10.95 18.50 -8.78
CA PRO A 156 -11.19 17.63 -7.64
C PRO A 156 -12.63 17.71 -7.09
N ARG A 157 -13.27 18.88 -7.20
CA ARG A 157 -14.64 19.11 -6.77
C ARG A 157 -15.67 18.35 -7.61
N GLU A 158 -15.42 18.21 -8.91
CA GLU A 158 -16.33 17.47 -9.83
C GLU A 158 -16.34 15.97 -9.55
N ILE A 159 -15.30 15.42 -8.92
CA ILE A 159 -15.24 14.04 -8.45
C ILE A 159 -15.61 13.91 -6.95
N GLY A 160 -16.20 14.96 -6.36
CA GLY A 160 -16.71 14.93 -4.98
C GLY A 160 -15.66 15.12 -3.88
N LEU A 161 -14.44 15.57 -4.21
CA LEU A 161 -13.42 15.85 -3.21
C LEU A 161 -13.59 17.25 -2.59
N THR A 162 -13.43 17.32 -1.28
CA THR A 162 -13.31 18.61 -0.56
C THR A 162 -11.97 19.28 -0.88
N ALA A 163 -11.84 20.59 -0.61
CA ALA A 163 -10.59 21.32 -0.78
C ALA A 163 -9.43 20.64 -0.02
N ARG A 164 -9.69 20.20 1.23
CA ARG A 164 -8.66 19.53 2.04
C ARG A 164 -8.25 18.17 1.48
N GLN A 165 -9.18 17.42 0.93
CA GLN A 165 -8.88 16.16 0.22
C GLN A 165 -8.10 16.42 -1.06
N ALA A 166 -8.38 17.50 -1.78
CA ALA A 166 -7.61 17.90 -2.96
C ALA A 166 -6.14 18.23 -2.59
N ASP A 167 -5.90 18.95 -1.47
CA ASP A 167 -4.56 19.21 -0.97
C ASP A 167 -3.82 17.91 -0.63
N VAL A 168 -4.48 16.99 0.09
CA VAL A 168 -3.91 15.68 0.41
C VAL A 168 -3.61 14.89 -0.87
N LEU A 169 -4.51 14.88 -1.86
CA LEU A 169 -4.31 14.19 -3.14
C LEU A 169 -3.13 14.78 -3.91
N ALA A 170 -2.96 16.09 -3.92
CA ALA A 170 -1.82 16.74 -4.60
C ALA A 170 -0.47 16.27 -4.03
N LEU A 171 -0.36 16.17 -2.71
CA LEU A 171 0.85 15.68 -2.04
C LEU A 171 1.01 14.14 -2.19
N LEU A 172 -0.10 13.42 -2.21
CA LEU A 172 -0.12 11.98 -2.46
C LEU A 172 0.44 11.64 -3.84
N VAL A 173 0.04 12.36 -4.88
CA VAL A 173 0.52 12.16 -6.27
C VAL A 173 2.00 12.49 -6.41
N GLN A 174 2.53 13.44 -5.61
CA GLN A 174 3.96 13.74 -5.52
C GLN A 174 4.78 12.63 -4.85
N GLY A 175 4.16 11.54 -4.40
CA GLY A 175 4.86 10.43 -3.75
C GLY A 175 5.06 10.60 -2.23
N LYS A 176 4.56 11.67 -1.60
CA LYS A 176 4.83 11.97 -0.17
C LYS A 176 4.11 11.01 0.77
N PRO A 177 4.80 10.30 1.67
CA PRO A 177 4.17 9.43 2.65
C PRO A 177 3.27 10.21 3.62
N ASN A 178 2.30 9.53 4.26
CA ASN A 178 1.32 10.17 5.14
C ASN A 178 1.98 11.03 6.24
N LYS A 179 3.12 10.60 6.78
CA LYS A 179 3.90 11.38 7.78
C LYS A 179 4.43 12.72 7.25
N LEU A 180 4.79 12.79 5.98
CA LEU A 180 5.17 14.07 5.36
C LEU A 180 3.96 14.92 5.04
N ILE A 181 2.89 14.31 4.53
CA ILE A 181 1.63 15.01 4.24
C ILE A 181 1.08 15.69 5.51
N CYS A 182 1.10 14.99 6.66
CA CYS A 182 0.60 15.58 7.90
C CYS A 182 1.47 16.76 8.38
N ARG A 183 2.79 16.71 8.19
CA ARG A 183 3.68 17.84 8.52
C ARG A 183 3.45 19.05 7.62
N GLU A 184 3.30 18.85 6.31
CA GLU A 184 3.09 19.93 5.35
C GLU A 184 1.72 20.58 5.47
N LEU A 185 0.73 19.81 5.85
CA LEU A 185 -0.64 20.30 6.01
C LEU A 185 -1.00 20.66 7.45
N ASP A 186 -0.09 20.49 8.39
CA ASP A 186 -0.28 20.72 9.84
C ASP A 186 -1.53 20.01 10.39
N VAL A 187 -1.62 18.70 10.17
CA VAL A 187 -2.71 17.86 10.66
C VAL A 187 -2.18 16.56 11.28
N ALA A 188 -2.99 15.95 12.13
CA ALA A 188 -2.66 14.64 12.70
C ALA A 188 -2.60 13.55 11.61
N GLU A 189 -1.73 12.54 11.79
CA GLU A 189 -1.58 11.44 10.83
C GLU A 189 -2.88 10.65 10.62
N GLY A 190 -3.65 10.44 11.71
CA GLY A 190 -4.98 9.82 11.61
C GLY A 190 -5.93 10.59 10.70
N THR A 191 -5.87 11.92 10.70
CA THR A 191 -6.66 12.78 9.81
C THR A 191 -6.26 12.60 8.36
N VAL A 192 -4.93 12.50 8.08
CA VAL A 192 -4.45 12.21 6.72
C VAL A 192 -4.95 10.84 6.24
N LYS A 193 -4.92 9.80 7.09
CA LYS A 193 -5.44 8.47 6.75
C LYS A 193 -6.93 8.50 6.41
N ILE A 194 -7.74 9.27 7.15
CA ILE A 194 -9.16 9.46 6.83
C ILE A 194 -9.33 10.12 5.46
N HIS A 195 -8.57 11.18 5.17
CA HIS A 195 -8.62 11.84 3.86
C HIS A 195 -8.17 10.91 2.73
N VAL A 196 -7.08 10.17 2.90
CA VAL A 196 -6.60 9.19 1.92
C VAL A 196 -7.67 8.13 1.65
N THR A 197 -8.28 7.57 2.69
CA THR A 197 -9.39 6.61 2.54
C THR A 197 -10.55 7.18 1.72
N ALA A 198 -10.97 8.42 2.00
CA ALA A 198 -12.04 9.09 1.27
C ALA A 198 -11.65 9.36 -0.19
N ILE A 199 -10.41 9.75 -0.46
CA ILE A 199 -9.87 9.98 -1.81
C ILE A 199 -9.87 8.69 -2.62
N LEU A 200 -9.33 7.59 -2.06
CA LEU A 200 -9.29 6.29 -2.73
C LEU A 200 -10.70 5.81 -3.08
N LYS A 201 -11.66 6.00 -2.17
CA LYS A 201 -13.05 5.68 -2.40
C LYS A 201 -13.69 6.55 -3.50
N ALA A 202 -13.44 7.86 -3.50
CA ALA A 202 -13.95 8.78 -4.52
C ALA A 202 -13.38 8.48 -5.92
N LEU A 203 -12.12 8.06 -6.00
CA LEU A 203 -11.47 7.63 -7.24
C LEU A 203 -11.81 6.18 -7.64
N ASN A 204 -12.56 5.45 -6.80
CA ASN A 204 -12.86 4.03 -6.95
C ASN A 204 -11.62 3.15 -7.18
N VAL A 205 -10.60 3.35 -6.33
CA VAL A 205 -9.32 2.61 -6.37
C VAL A 205 -8.98 2.03 -5.01
N THR A 206 -8.16 0.99 -4.98
CA THR A 206 -7.84 0.23 -3.76
C THR A 206 -6.53 0.64 -3.09
N ASN A 207 -5.66 1.34 -3.80
CA ASN A 207 -4.37 1.76 -3.25
C ASN A 207 -3.88 3.08 -3.85
N ARG A 208 -2.82 3.62 -3.24
CA ARG A 208 -2.19 4.88 -3.61
C ARG A 208 -1.67 4.89 -5.05
N THR A 209 -1.05 3.80 -5.50
CA THR A 209 -0.50 3.69 -6.86
C THR A 209 -1.61 3.79 -7.91
N GLN A 210 -2.72 3.10 -7.66
CA GLN A 210 -3.90 3.21 -8.52
C GLN A 210 -4.49 4.63 -8.51
N ALA A 211 -4.45 5.33 -7.36
CA ALA A 211 -4.89 6.72 -7.29
C ALA A 211 -4.04 7.64 -8.17
N VAL A 212 -2.72 7.48 -8.18
CA VAL A 212 -1.82 8.24 -9.07
C VAL A 212 -2.16 7.99 -10.54
N ILE A 213 -2.36 6.73 -10.91
CA ILE A 213 -2.75 6.35 -12.28
C ILE A 213 -4.12 6.94 -12.64
N ALA A 214 -5.10 6.86 -11.73
CA ALA A 214 -6.44 7.39 -11.94
C ALA A 214 -6.43 8.91 -12.16
N VAL A 215 -5.65 9.64 -11.36
CA VAL A 215 -5.47 11.10 -11.52
C VAL A 215 -4.92 11.45 -12.89
N GLY A 216 -3.89 10.70 -13.36
CA GLY A 216 -3.34 10.88 -14.71
C GLY A 216 -4.37 10.61 -15.81
N LYS A 217 -5.13 9.51 -15.70
CA LYS A 217 -6.17 9.14 -16.68
C LYS A 217 -7.35 10.14 -16.74
N LEU A 218 -7.73 10.69 -15.59
CA LEU A 218 -8.84 11.64 -15.48
C LEU A 218 -8.43 13.08 -15.86
N GLY A 219 -7.15 13.34 -16.07
CA GLY A 219 -6.65 14.69 -16.34
C GLY A 219 -6.98 15.69 -15.21
N LEU A 220 -6.96 15.23 -13.95
CA LEU A 220 -7.33 16.03 -12.79
C LEU A 220 -6.35 17.19 -12.59
N GLN A 221 -6.86 18.42 -12.57
CA GLN A 221 -6.08 19.60 -12.22
C GLN A 221 -5.90 19.68 -10.69
N LEU A 222 -4.71 19.37 -10.22
CA LEU A 222 -4.33 19.51 -8.82
C LEU A 222 -3.57 20.82 -8.62
N ARG A 223 -3.85 21.53 -7.50
CA ARG A 223 -3.04 22.67 -7.10
C ARG A 223 -1.60 22.22 -6.81
N GLN A 224 -0.63 23.01 -7.25
CA GLN A 224 0.74 22.90 -6.72
C GLN A 224 0.73 23.49 -5.31
N ILE A 225 1.09 22.68 -4.33
CA ILE A 225 1.25 23.05 -2.91
C ILE A 225 2.74 23.05 -2.60
#